data_60eea84dc1e5d74bf76c8d73121f7339
#
_entry.id   60eea84dc1e5d74bf76c8d73121f7339
#
_cell.length_a   1.000
_cell.length_b   1.000
_cell.length_c   1.000
_cell.angle_alpha   90.00
_cell.angle_beta   90.00
_cell.angle_gamma   90.00
#
_symmetry.space_group_name_H-M   'P 1'
#
loop_
_entity.id
_entity.type
_entity.pdbx_description
1 polymer ?
#
loop_
_entity_poly.entity_id
_entity_poly.type
_entity_poly.pdbx_seq_one_letter_code
_entity_poly.pdbx_strand_id
1 'polypeptide(L)'
;MKKLSRPSTCAVLAFALTAGAIVPAGRANAADSNWVASWTASPQPVWDADFLFPTNVPAALHDQTVRQVARVSLGGPRVRIVLSNAFGKQPVTVGKATIGLPAAGGAVFADSLHTATFGGQKIATILPGASLVSDPVALSVPALGQVAVSVYLPEETPMSTFHWDGRQTGWIASNDQTAAAKLDESGPHFEHTTARPLLTGILVEATPTTRTIAVIGDSITDGATASLDNDSRWPDFLAARLAPHGVAVINAGISGARLLSDGMGVNALARFDRDALAQPGVQSVIVMLGINDISWPGTAFAPTSSRPALDALTAGYRQLIEQAHNRGVRVIGATLTPFEGALPGTPLDNYYQPAKEALRQQVNEWIRHSGAFDAVIDFDAALRDPAHPTRIGTLFDSGDHLHPGDEGNRVMAETVDLEVLLSGSGRTHSQER
;
A
#
# COMPACT_ATOMS: atom_id res chain seq x y z
N MET A 1 75.91 -61.74 24.54
CA MET A 1 74.94 -60.69 24.58
C MET A 1 74.48 -60.39 23.16
N LYS A 2 73.40 -61.01 22.72
CA LYS A 2 72.78 -60.75 21.38
C LYS A 2 71.28 -60.60 21.58
N LYS A 3 70.72 -59.44 21.22
CA LYS A 3 69.29 -59.14 21.24
C LYS A 3 68.70 -59.65 19.92
N LEU A 4 67.77 -60.53 20.00
CA LEU A 4 66.94 -60.94 18.88
C LEU A 4 65.72 -59.95 18.69
N SER A 5 65.60 -59.37 17.53
CA SER A 5 64.46 -58.61 17.11
C SER A 5 63.40 -59.52 16.41
N ARG A 6 62.18 -59.42 16.86
CA ARG A 6 61.01 -60.07 16.19
C ARG A 6 60.38 -59.13 15.15
N PRO A 7 59.99 -59.58 14.03
CA PRO A 7 59.22 -58.73 13.05
C PRO A 7 57.72 -58.71 13.42
N SER A 8 57.13 -57.49 13.42
CA SER A 8 55.68 -57.29 13.53
C SER A 8 55.00 -57.42 12.20
N THR A 9 54.06 -58.29 12.12
CA THR A 9 53.21 -58.50 10.97
C THR A 9 52.08 -57.47 10.97
N CYS A 10 52.07 -56.52 10.01
CA CYS A 10 50.97 -55.62 9.78
C CYS A 10 49.85 -56.36 8.99
N ALA A 11 48.71 -56.54 9.62
CA ALA A 11 47.51 -56.96 8.92
C ALA A 11 46.85 -55.73 8.27
N VAL A 12 46.76 -55.74 6.94
CA VAL A 12 46.03 -54.72 6.16
C VAL A 12 44.58 -55.13 6.11
N LEU A 13 43.71 -54.42 6.83
CA LEU A 13 42.24 -54.51 6.69
C LEU A 13 41.82 -53.70 5.44
N ALA A 14 41.38 -54.36 4.38
CA ALA A 14 40.77 -53.71 3.24
C ALA A 14 39.29 -53.38 3.58
N PHE A 15 38.98 -52.12 3.73
CA PHE A 15 37.61 -51.61 3.78
C PHE A 15 37.10 -51.50 2.34
N ALA A 16 36.09 -52.29 1.97
CA ALA A 16 35.34 -52.11 0.75
C ALA A 16 34.36 -50.93 0.94
N LEU A 17 34.67 -49.80 0.32
CA LEU A 17 33.70 -48.68 0.19
C LEU A 17 32.67 -49.04 -0.88
N THR A 18 31.46 -49.40 -0.45
CA THR A 18 30.28 -49.37 -1.33
C THR A 18 29.90 -47.92 -1.60
N ALA A 19 30.21 -47.39 -2.77
CA ALA A 19 29.71 -46.08 -3.20
C ALA A 19 28.21 -46.21 -3.46
N GLY A 20 27.40 -45.87 -2.47
CA GLY A 20 25.99 -45.63 -2.66
C GLY A 20 25.81 -44.36 -3.52
N ALA A 21 25.28 -44.54 -4.74
CA ALA A 21 24.90 -43.42 -5.59
C ALA A 21 23.81 -42.59 -4.84
N ILE A 22 24.20 -41.48 -4.28
CA ILE A 22 23.25 -40.45 -3.84
C ILE A 22 22.67 -39.85 -5.11
N VAL A 23 21.49 -40.32 -5.52
CA VAL A 23 20.66 -39.62 -6.51
C VAL A 23 20.32 -38.26 -5.87
N PRO A 24 20.77 -37.13 -6.42
CA PRO A 24 20.33 -35.84 -5.90
C PRO A 24 18.81 -35.82 -6.13
N ALA A 25 18.05 -35.74 -5.03
CA ALA A 25 16.65 -35.39 -5.12
C ALA A 25 16.57 -34.07 -5.92
N GLY A 26 16.05 -34.17 -7.13
CA GLY A 26 15.90 -33.04 -8.01
C GLY A 26 15.21 -31.95 -7.20
N ARG A 27 15.92 -30.84 -6.94
CA ARG A 27 15.25 -29.60 -6.62
C ARG A 27 14.29 -29.38 -7.79
N ALA A 28 13.00 -29.60 -7.55
CA ALA A 28 12.00 -29.03 -8.44
C ALA A 28 12.43 -27.57 -8.59
N ASN A 29 12.84 -27.18 -9.80
CA ASN A 29 12.97 -25.77 -10.13
C ASN A 29 11.62 -25.18 -9.73
N ALA A 30 11.59 -24.44 -8.61
CA ALA A 30 10.57 -23.46 -8.39
C ALA A 30 10.73 -22.56 -9.62
N ALA A 31 9.90 -22.78 -10.65
CA ALA A 31 9.77 -21.81 -11.73
C ALA A 31 9.68 -20.47 -11.03
N ASP A 32 10.55 -19.52 -11.43
CA ASP A 32 10.63 -18.22 -10.80
C ASP A 32 9.21 -17.64 -10.76
N SER A 33 8.53 -17.84 -9.62
CA SER A 33 7.17 -17.37 -9.45
C SER A 33 7.24 -15.87 -9.33
N ASN A 34 6.71 -15.17 -10.33
CA ASN A 34 6.64 -13.73 -10.33
C ASN A 34 5.56 -13.28 -9.32
N TRP A 35 5.98 -12.59 -8.28
CA TRP A 35 5.09 -11.99 -7.30
C TRP A 35 4.91 -10.51 -7.60
N VAL A 36 3.65 -10.07 -7.68
CA VAL A 36 3.33 -8.66 -7.88
C VAL A 36 2.47 -8.15 -6.73
N ALA A 37 2.69 -6.90 -6.36
CA ALA A 37 1.82 -6.22 -5.41
C ALA A 37 0.46 -5.95 -6.09
N SER A 38 -0.61 -6.42 -5.47
CA SER A 38 -1.96 -6.30 -6.01
C SER A 38 -2.90 -5.49 -5.12
N TRP A 39 -2.52 -5.27 -3.88
CA TRP A 39 -3.16 -4.36 -2.95
C TRP A 39 -2.14 -3.86 -1.93
N THR A 40 -2.22 -2.58 -1.55
CA THR A 40 -1.41 -1.98 -0.48
C THR A 40 -2.22 -1.01 0.36
N ALA A 41 -1.78 -0.85 1.62
CA ALA A 41 -2.12 0.26 2.50
C ALA A 41 -0.81 0.80 3.08
N SER A 42 -0.44 2.02 2.73
CA SER A 42 0.81 2.64 3.18
C SER A 42 0.84 2.78 4.69
N PRO A 43 1.86 2.26 5.39
CA PRO A 43 1.93 2.36 6.83
C PRO A 43 2.16 3.81 7.29
N GLN A 44 1.40 4.19 8.31
CA GLN A 44 1.48 5.47 9.02
C GLN A 44 1.87 5.23 10.48
N PRO A 45 2.56 6.18 11.14
CA PRO A 45 2.63 6.19 12.59
C PRO A 45 1.26 6.50 13.17
N VAL A 46 0.88 5.81 14.24
CA VAL A 46 -0.30 6.18 15.02
C VAL A 46 0.01 7.48 15.74
N TRP A 47 -0.89 8.45 15.64
CA TRP A 47 -0.76 9.75 16.32
C TRP A 47 -1.31 9.73 17.74
N ASP A 48 -0.94 10.72 18.51
CA ASP A 48 -1.34 10.86 19.90
C ASP A 48 -2.83 11.26 20.02
N ALA A 49 -3.39 11.07 21.22
CA ALA A 49 -4.82 11.28 21.49
C ALA A 49 -5.28 12.74 21.40
N ASP A 50 -4.35 13.70 21.39
CA ASP A 50 -4.60 15.12 21.21
C ASP A 50 -4.65 15.54 19.72
N PHE A 51 -4.41 14.62 18.80
CA PHE A 51 -4.55 14.90 17.37
C PHE A 51 -6.03 15.16 17.02
N LEU A 52 -6.25 15.98 15.99
CA LEU A 52 -7.59 16.45 15.60
C LEU A 52 -8.57 15.33 15.22
N PHE A 53 -8.05 14.22 14.67
CA PHE A 53 -8.85 13.06 14.25
C PHE A 53 -8.60 11.86 15.14
N PRO A 54 -9.66 11.09 15.50
CA PRO A 54 -9.49 9.82 16.20
C PRO A 54 -8.76 8.81 15.32
N THR A 55 -8.01 7.91 15.94
CA THR A 55 -7.26 6.86 15.23
C THR A 55 -8.15 5.74 14.68
N ASN A 56 -9.36 5.60 15.19
CA ASN A 56 -10.32 4.51 14.90
C ASN A 56 -9.76 3.11 15.20
N VAL A 57 -8.77 3.03 16.07
CA VAL A 57 -8.23 1.77 16.62
C VAL A 57 -7.99 1.93 18.12
N PRO A 58 -8.08 0.86 18.93
CA PRO A 58 -7.64 0.88 20.32
C PRO A 58 -6.16 1.28 20.45
N ALA A 59 -5.78 1.86 21.58
CA ALA A 59 -4.38 2.22 21.84
C ALA A 59 -3.45 1.01 21.90
N ALA A 60 -3.96 -0.15 22.30
CA ALA A 60 -3.27 -1.44 22.25
C ALA A 60 -4.28 -2.56 22.01
N LEU A 61 -3.81 -3.65 21.42
CA LEU A 61 -4.55 -4.91 21.27
C LEU A 61 -3.90 -5.98 22.15
N HIS A 62 -4.72 -6.80 22.80
CA HIS A 62 -4.27 -7.89 23.64
C HIS A 62 -5.27 -9.04 23.59
N ASP A 63 -4.80 -10.24 23.27
CA ASP A 63 -5.66 -11.43 23.10
C ASP A 63 -6.85 -11.16 22.15
N GLN A 64 -6.55 -10.52 21.00
CA GLN A 64 -7.56 -10.10 20.04
C GLN A 64 -7.19 -10.51 18.61
N THR A 65 -8.23 -10.77 17.84
CA THR A 65 -8.14 -11.01 16.39
C THR A 65 -8.59 -9.78 15.62
N VAL A 66 -7.77 -9.31 14.69
CA VAL A 66 -8.12 -8.27 13.73
C VAL A 66 -8.42 -8.94 12.39
N ARG A 67 -9.65 -8.79 11.88
CA ARG A 67 -10.04 -9.24 10.54
C ARG A 67 -10.25 -8.05 9.62
N GLN A 68 -9.59 -8.08 8.47
CA GLN A 68 -9.60 -7.00 7.49
C GLN A 68 -9.91 -7.57 6.11
N VAL A 69 -10.75 -6.88 5.34
CA VAL A 69 -11.04 -7.22 3.95
C VAL A 69 -10.29 -6.28 3.02
N ALA A 70 -9.74 -6.79 1.94
CA ALA A 70 -9.06 -6.00 0.93
C ALA A 70 -9.40 -6.55 -0.47
N ARG A 71 -9.56 -5.63 -1.44
CA ARG A 71 -9.81 -5.98 -2.85
C ARG A 71 -8.49 -5.95 -3.61
N VAL A 72 -8.07 -7.10 -4.14
CA VAL A 72 -6.89 -7.18 -5.00
C VAL A 72 -7.20 -6.63 -6.40
N SER A 73 -6.28 -5.92 -7.00
CA SER A 73 -6.43 -5.40 -8.38
C SER A 73 -6.27 -6.50 -9.43
N LEU A 74 -5.30 -7.38 -9.23
CA LEU A 74 -5.15 -8.62 -10.00
C LEU A 74 -5.28 -9.83 -9.09
N GLY A 75 -5.78 -10.94 -9.65
CA GLY A 75 -5.83 -12.23 -8.98
C GLY A 75 -4.62 -13.12 -9.29
N GLY A 76 -4.65 -14.30 -8.71
CA GLY A 76 -3.64 -15.32 -8.93
C GLY A 76 -3.98 -16.63 -8.23
N PRO A 77 -3.25 -17.71 -8.50
CA PRO A 77 -3.49 -19.01 -7.87
C PRO A 77 -2.98 -19.09 -6.43
N ARG A 78 -2.06 -18.22 -6.06
CA ARG A 78 -1.50 -18.11 -4.70
C ARG A 78 -1.38 -16.65 -4.29
N VAL A 79 -1.47 -16.42 -2.98
CA VAL A 79 -1.37 -15.09 -2.37
C VAL A 79 -0.33 -15.08 -1.25
N ARG A 80 0.20 -13.90 -0.93
CA ARG A 80 1.00 -13.61 0.28
C ARG A 80 0.45 -12.38 0.95
N ILE A 81 0.51 -12.32 2.27
CA ILE A 81 0.22 -11.11 3.04
C ILE A 81 1.52 -10.46 3.49
N VAL A 82 1.48 -9.14 3.62
CA VAL A 82 2.58 -8.34 4.17
C VAL A 82 2.08 -7.63 5.41
N LEU A 83 2.70 -7.90 6.54
CA LEU A 83 2.47 -7.22 7.81
C LEU A 83 3.64 -6.29 8.09
N SER A 84 3.40 -5.17 8.77
CA SER A 84 4.44 -4.17 9.05
C SER A 84 4.38 -3.66 10.48
N ASN A 85 5.56 -3.50 11.07
CA ASN A 85 5.79 -2.81 12.33
C ASN A 85 6.73 -1.59 12.11
N ALA A 86 6.51 -0.88 10.98
CA ALA A 86 7.42 0.17 10.49
C ALA A 86 7.66 1.29 11.50
N PHE A 87 6.69 1.58 12.36
CA PHE A 87 6.76 2.64 13.37
C PHE A 87 6.76 2.11 14.80
N GLY A 88 6.80 0.78 14.97
CA GLY A 88 6.86 0.16 16.28
C GLY A 88 8.19 0.36 16.98
N LYS A 89 8.14 0.50 18.30
CA LYS A 89 9.33 0.57 19.19
C LYS A 89 9.60 -0.77 19.88
N GLN A 90 8.65 -1.70 19.81
CA GLN A 90 8.73 -3.04 20.42
C GLN A 90 8.41 -4.09 19.34
N PRO A 91 8.91 -5.34 19.49
CA PRO A 91 8.50 -6.44 18.62
C PRO A 91 6.98 -6.69 18.75
N VAL A 92 6.36 -7.14 17.66
CA VAL A 92 4.96 -7.56 17.62
C VAL A 92 4.91 -9.07 17.40
N THR A 93 4.27 -9.80 18.31
CA THR A 93 4.04 -11.24 18.18
C THR A 93 2.74 -11.49 17.41
N VAL A 94 2.85 -12.11 16.25
CA VAL A 94 1.73 -12.66 15.50
C VAL A 94 1.54 -14.11 15.96
N GLY A 95 0.51 -14.38 16.75
CA GLY A 95 0.23 -15.72 17.25
C GLY A 95 -0.33 -16.64 16.17
N LYS A 96 -1.10 -16.08 15.24
CA LYS A 96 -1.66 -16.78 14.09
C LYS A 96 -2.16 -15.79 13.04
N ALA A 97 -2.06 -16.18 11.77
CA ALA A 97 -2.70 -15.46 10.69
C ALA A 97 -3.43 -16.42 9.75
N THR A 98 -4.56 -15.97 9.21
CA THR A 98 -5.30 -16.71 8.18
C THR A 98 -5.72 -15.78 7.06
N ILE A 99 -5.93 -16.35 5.89
CA ILE A 99 -6.49 -15.67 4.73
C ILE A 99 -7.58 -16.53 4.11
N GLY A 100 -8.65 -15.93 3.62
CA GLY A 100 -9.75 -16.61 2.97
C GLY A 100 -10.62 -15.66 2.12
N LEU A 101 -11.63 -16.20 1.48
CA LEU A 101 -12.59 -15.40 0.70
C LEU A 101 -13.67 -14.85 1.63
N PRO A 102 -13.91 -13.52 1.64
CA PRO A 102 -14.90 -12.91 2.52
C PRO A 102 -16.33 -13.27 2.10
N ALA A 103 -17.20 -13.37 3.09
CA ALA A 103 -18.65 -13.38 2.97
C ALA A 103 -19.23 -12.13 3.66
N ALA A 104 -20.53 -11.97 3.69
CA ALA A 104 -21.15 -10.78 4.26
C ALA A 104 -20.86 -10.61 5.77
N GLY A 105 -20.75 -9.36 6.24
CA GLY A 105 -20.66 -9.01 7.65
C GLY A 105 -19.41 -9.54 8.36
N GLY A 106 -18.25 -9.51 7.69
CA GLY A 106 -17.00 -10.01 8.29
C GLY A 106 -16.87 -11.53 8.37
N ALA A 107 -17.83 -12.28 7.84
CA ALA A 107 -17.72 -13.73 7.69
C ALA A 107 -16.74 -14.10 6.56
N VAL A 108 -16.29 -15.35 6.56
CA VAL A 108 -15.40 -15.93 5.55
C VAL A 108 -15.95 -17.30 5.15
N PHE A 109 -15.88 -17.66 3.89
CA PHE A 109 -16.21 -19.00 3.46
C PHE A 109 -15.25 -20.02 4.11
N ALA A 110 -15.80 -20.93 4.92
CA ALA A 110 -15.01 -21.81 5.77
C ALA A 110 -14.03 -22.71 4.99
N ASP A 111 -14.42 -23.14 3.80
CA ASP A 111 -13.64 -23.97 2.89
C ASP A 111 -12.49 -23.19 2.20
N SER A 112 -12.55 -21.87 2.24
CA SER A 112 -11.50 -20.99 1.70
C SER A 112 -10.47 -20.55 2.74
N LEU A 113 -10.66 -20.87 4.03
CA LEU A 113 -9.76 -20.45 5.10
C LEU A 113 -8.45 -21.24 5.08
N HIS A 114 -7.35 -20.54 4.91
CA HIS A 114 -5.99 -21.07 4.95
C HIS A 114 -5.16 -20.39 6.02
N THR A 115 -4.35 -21.16 6.74
CA THR A 115 -3.33 -20.59 7.64
C THR A 115 -2.19 -20.00 6.82
N ALA A 116 -1.85 -18.74 7.10
CA ALA A 116 -0.60 -18.15 6.62
C ALA A 116 0.55 -18.51 7.57
N THR A 117 1.69 -18.89 7.00
CA THR A 117 2.92 -19.17 7.73
C THR A 117 4.01 -18.17 7.33
N PHE A 118 5.06 -18.12 8.14
CA PHE A 118 6.19 -17.21 7.94
C PHE A 118 7.48 -18.01 8.11
N GLY A 119 8.14 -18.36 7.00
CA GLY A 119 9.27 -19.29 7.03
C GLY A 119 8.89 -20.67 7.57
N GLY A 120 7.70 -21.16 7.24
CA GLY A 120 7.13 -22.44 7.71
C GLY A 120 6.55 -22.40 9.13
N GLN A 121 6.66 -21.28 9.85
CA GLN A 121 6.16 -21.15 11.23
C GLN A 121 4.79 -20.44 11.25
N LYS A 122 3.90 -20.87 12.16
CA LYS A 122 2.58 -20.25 12.36
C LYS A 122 2.67 -18.99 13.24
N ILE A 123 3.60 -19.01 14.19
CA ILE A 123 3.90 -17.89 15.09
C ILE A 123 5.09 -17.15 14.52
N ALA A 124 5.01 -15.83 14.48
CA ALA A 124 6.09 -15.00 13.98
C ALA A 124 6.21 -13.69 14.76
N THR A 125 7.38 -13.09 14.75
CA THR A 125 7.65 -11.80 15.40
C THR A 125 8.04 -10.78 14.35
N ILE A 126 7.36 -9.62 14.37
CA ILE A 126 7.72 -8.48 13.54
C ILE A 126 8.58 -7.53 14.36
N LEU A 127 9.85 -7.43 14.02
CA LEU A 127 10.79 -6.53 14.73
C LEU A 127 10.41 -5.06 14.47
N PRO A 128 10.80 -4.14 15.38
CA PRO A 128 10.66 -2.70 15.15
C PRO A 128 11.24 -2.26 13.82
N GLY A 129 10.49 -1.46 13.07
CA GLY A 129 10.88 -0.96 11.75
C GLY A 129 10.77 -1.97 10.61
N ALA A 130 10.46 -3.24 10.88
CA ALA A 130 10.46 -4.31 9.88
C ALA A 130 9.08 -4.57 9.28
N SER A 131 9.09 -5.22 8.10
CA SER A 131 7.94 -5.89 7.50
C SER A 131 8.12 -7.40 7.53
N LEU A 132 7.03 -8.14 7.52
CA LEU A 132 6.97 -9.59 7.54
C LEU A 132 6.11 -10.07 6.38
N VAL A 133 6.68 -10.87 5.48
CA VAL A 133 5.98 -11.45 4.32
C VAL A 133 5.67 -12.91 4.60
N SER A 134 4.42 -13.33 4.38
CA SER A 134 4.03 -14.73 4.57
C SER A 134 4.63 -15.64 3.50
N ASP A 135 4.66 -16.94 3.80
CA ASP A 135 4.84 -17.96 2.78
C ASP A 135 3.67 -17.92 1.77
N PRO A 136 3.82 -18.50 0.57
CA PRO A 136 2.73 -18.60 -0.39
C PRO A 136 1.55 -19.38 0.18
N VAL A 137 0.35 -18.82 0.11
CA VAL A 137 -0.90 -19.48 0.47
C VAL A 137 -1.63 -19.90 -0.80
N ALA A 138 -2.03 -21.17 -0.88
CA ALA A 138 -2.74 -21.74 -2.03
C ALA A 138 -4.23 -21.32 -2.01
N LEU A 139 -4.48 -20.03 -2.19
CA LEU A 139 -5.81 -19.44 -2.31
C LEU A 139 -5.92 -18.77 -3.68
N SER A 140 -6.76 -19.34 -4.53
CA SER A 140 -7.04 -18.74 -5.85
C SER A 140 -8.01 -17.57 -5.68
N VAL A 141 -7.59 -16.40 -6.14
CA VAL A 141 -8.39 -15.17 -6.08
C VAL A 141 -8.54 -14.62 -7.50
N PRO A 142 -9.75 -14.27 -7.97
CA PRO A 142 -9.94 -13.63 -9.26
C PRO A 142 -9.43 -12.18 -9.24
N ALA A 143 -9.17 -11.60 -10.40
CA ALA A 143 -8.93 -10.17 -10.51
C ALA A 143 -10.12 -9.39 -9.95
N LEU A 144 -9.83 -8.29 -9.24
CA LEU A 144 -10.82 -7.48 -8.51
C LEU A 144 -11.58 -8.24 -7.41
N GLY A 145 -11.12 -9.43 -7.05
CA GLY A 145 -11.66 -10.21 -5.96
C GLY A 145 -11.23 -9.68 -4.60
N GLN A 146 -12.01 -9.99 -3.56
CA GLN A 146 -11.70 -9.62 -2.20
C GLN A 146 -11.10 -10.79 -1.43
N VAL A 147 -10.22 -10.48 -0.49
CA VAL A 147 -9.65 -11.42 0.48
C VAL A 147 -9.87 -10.89 1.89
N ALA A 148 -10.13 -11.78 2.82
CA ALA A 148 -10.18 -11.49 4.25
C ALA A 148 -8.90 -12.01 4.92
N VAL A 149 -8.20 -11.13 5.62
CA VAL A 149 -7.02 -11.47 6.41
C VAL A 149 -7.36 -11.33 7.88
N SER A 150 -7.13 -12.38 8.67
CA SER A 150 -7.28 -12.34 10.12
C SER A 150 -5.93 -12.55 10.78
N VAL A 151 -5.59 -11.67 11.73
CA VAL A 151 -4.33 -11.71 12.49
C VAL A 151 -4.68 -11.73 13.98
N TYR A 152 -4.17 -12.72 14.70
CA TYR A 152 -4.32 -12.84 16.14
C TYR A 152 -3.08 -12.32 16.86
N LEU A 153 -3.29 -11.43 17.83
CA LEU A 153 -2.27 -10.78 18.65
C LEU A 153 -2.44 -11.27 20.10
N PRO A 154 -1.65 -12.26 20.55
CA PRO A 154 -1.81 -12.88 21.87
C PRO A 154 -1.31 -12.00 23.02
N GLU A 155 -0.32 -11.14 22.72
CA GLU A 155 0.35 -10.30 23.71
C GLU A 155 -0.12 -8.86 23.59
N GLU A 156 0.08 -8.07 24.66
CA GLU A 156 -0.19 -6.65 24.61
C GLU A 156 0.65 -5.98 23.52
N THR A 157 -0.04 -5.47 22.52
CA THR A 157 0.54 -4.89 21.32
C THR A 157 0.11 -3.44 21.20
N PRO A 158 0.94 -2.47 21.64
CA PRO A 158 0.67 -1.05 21.42
C PRO A 158 0.54 -0.74 19.93
N MET A 159 -0.54 -0.08 19.54
CA MET A 159 -0.76 0.32 18.15
C MET A 159 0.19 1.46 17.79
N SER A 160 1.14 1.15 16.92
CA SER A 160 2.16 2.10 16.46
C SER A 160 2.23 2.22 14.94
N THR A 161 1.75 1.19 14.24
CA THR A 161 1.76 1.12 12.77
C THR A 161 0.38 0.75 12.28
N PHE A 162 -0.21 1.61 11.50
CA PHE A 162 -1.53 1.42 10.91
C PHE A 162 -1.62 2.15 9.57
N HIS A 163 -2.74 2.03 8.90
CA HIS A 163 -3.20 2.95 7.86
C HIS A 163 -4.59 3.44 8.30
N TRP A 164 -4.80 4.76 8.33
CA TRP A 164 -5.89 5.35 9.07
C TRP A 164 -7.27 5.06 8.51
N ASP A 165 -7.50 5.28 7.22
CA ASP A 165 -8.82 5.11 6.60
C ASP A 165 -8.75 4.25 5.33
N GLY A 166 -8.95 2.95 5.52
CA GLY A 166 -9.00 2.00 4.42
C GLY A 166 -10.29 2.04 3.61
N ARG A 167 -11.28 2.86 3.93
CA ARG A 167 -12.62 2.89 3.32
C ARG A 167 -13.26 1.52 3.15
N GLN A 168 -12.93 0.61 4.05
CA GLN A 168 -13.43 -0.75 4.11
C GLN A 168 -13.56 -1.18 5.55
N THR A 169 -14.66 -1.81 5.91
CA THR A 169 -14.91 -2.29 7.26
C THR A 169 -13.94 -3.40 7.63
N GLY A 170 -13.33 -3.30 8.80
CA GLY A 170 -12.58 -4.31 9.50
C GLY A 170 -13.20 -4.58 10.87
N TRP A 171 -12.81 -5.67 11.50
CA TRP A 171 -13.36 -6.13 12.79
C TRP A 171 -12.23 -6.46 13.75
N ILE A 172 -12.40 -6.06 14.99
CA ILE A 172 -11.56 -6.44 16.12
C ILE A 172 -12.44 -7.30 17.04
N ALA A 173 -11.98 -8.50 17.39
CA ALA A 173 -12.74 -9.43 18.21
C ALA A 173 -11.84 -10.05 19.28
N SER A 174 -12.41 -10.39 20.45
CA SER A 174 -11.69 -11.04 21.55
C SER A 174 -11.21 -12.44 21.18
N ASN A 175 -10.09 -12.87 21.70
CA ASN A 175 -9.46 -14.19 21.56
C ASN A 175 -8.99 -14.53 20.11
N ASP A 176 -8.43 -15.75 19.93
CA ASP A 176 -8.09 -16.27 18.60
C ASP A 176 -9.33 -16.71 17.84
N GLN A 177 -9.82 -15.87 16.96
CA GLN A 177 -10.91 -16.17 16.03
C GLN A 177 -10.44 -16.27 14.57
N THR A 178 -9.15 -16.44 14.34
CA THR A 178 -8.60 -16.53 12.99
C THR A 178 -9.18 -17.68 12.18
N ALA A 179 -9.53 -18.80 12.83
CA ALA A 179 -10.15 -19.96 12.19
C ALA A 179 -11.68 -19.90 12.14
N ALA A 180 -12.31 -18.89 12.74
CA ALA A 180 -13.76 -18.78 12.78
C ALA A 180 -14.27 -18.27 11.41
N ALA A 181 -15.22 -18.99 10.82
CA ALA A 181 -15.91 -18.56 9.61
C ALA A 181 -16.74 -17.29 9.86
N LYS A 182 -17.36 -17.18 11.03
CA LYS A 182 -18.04 -15.97 11.52
C LYS A 182 -17.42 -15.57 12.86
N LEU A 183 -17.15 -14.28 13.03
CA LEU A 183 -16.65 -13.75 14.30
C LEU A 183 -17.74 -13.78 15.36
N ASP A 184 -17.35 -14.00 16.61
CA ASP A 184 -18.22 -13.85 17.76
C ASP A 184 -18.32 -12.37 18.12
N GLU A 185 -19.49 -11.80 17.87
CA GLU A 185 -19.82 -10.40 18.11
C GLU A 185 -20.22 -10.12 19.57
N SER A 186 -20.40 -11.17 20.39
CA SER A 186 -20.81 -11.03 21.80
C SER A 186 -19.66 -10.72 22.76
N GLY A 187 -18.42 -10.80 22.29
CA GLY A 187 -17.24 -10.53 23.11
C GLY A 187 -17.12 -9.07 23.54
N PRO A 188 -16.49 -8.79 24.70
CA PRO A 188 -16.44 -7.45 25.30
C PRO A 188 -15.64 -6.41 24.47
N HIS A 189 -14.85 -6.86 23.51
CA HIS A 189 -13.99 -6.00 22.66
C HIS A 189 -14.31 -6.21 21.18
N PHE A 190 -15.60 -6.42 20.84
CA PHE A 190 -16.00 -6.46 19.45
C PHE A 190 -16.21 -5.03 18.94
N GLU A 191 -15.40 -4.65 17.96
CA GLU A 191 -15.41 -3.31 17.39
C GLU A 191 -15.29 -3.37 15.87
N HIS A 192 -15.88 -2.36 15.21
CA HIS A 192 -15.64 -2.09 13.79
C HIS A 192 -14.59 -1.00 13.64
N THR A 193 -13.78 -1.10 12.60
CA THR A 193 -12.80 -0.08 12.25
C THR A 193 -12.67 0.05 10.75
N THR A 194 -12.34 1.24 10.24
CA THR A 194 -11.89 1.45 8.87
C THR A 194 -10.37 1.50 8.77
N ALA A 195 -9.68 1.57 9.91
CA ALA A 195 -8.22 1.54 9.94
C ALA A 195 -7.67 0.15 9.62
N ARG A 196 -6.40 0.12 9.20
CA ARG A 196 -5.67 -1.10 8.80
C ARG A 196 -4.50 -1.35 9.77
N PRO A 197 -4.73 -1.97 10.93
CA PRO A 197 -3.63 -2.36 11.81
C PRO A 197 -2.71 -3.38 11.13
N LEU A 198 -1.42 -3.08 11.08
CA LEU A 198 -0.32 -3.95 10.65
C LEU A 198 -0.38 -4.47 9.19
N LEU A 199 -1.55 -4.68 8.59
CA LEU A 199 -1.67 -5.22 7.23
C LEU A 199 -1.36 -4.12 6.20
N THR A 200 -0.29 -4.30 5.43
CA THR A 200 0.20 -3.29 4.48
C THR A 200 0.25 -3.75 3.03
N GLY A 201 0.09 -5.04 2.75
CA GLY A 201 0.11 -5.51 1.37
C GLY A 201 -0.43 -6.90 1.17
N ILE A 202 -0.92 -7.14 -0.04
CA ILE A 202 -1.26 -8.45 -0.58
C ILE A 202 -0.56 -8.60 -1.92
N LEU A 203 0.27 -9.64 -2.01
CA LEU A 203 0.94 -10.03 -3.23
C LEU A 203 0.20 -11.20 -3.86
N VAL A 204 0.14 -11.23 -5.17
CA VAL A 204 -0.39 -12.37 -5.93
C VAL A 204 0.69 -12.96 -6.82
N GLU A 205 0.62 -14.26 -7.00
CA GLU A 205 1.45 -14.95 -7.98
C GLU A 205 0.91 -14.69 -9.38
N ALA A 206 1.78 -14.23 -10.26
CA ALA A 206 1.43 -13.75 -11.59
C ALA A 206 2.39 -14.27 -12.66
N THR A 207 2.09 -14.00 -13.92
CA THR A 207 2.99 -14.31 -15.04
C THR A 207 4.20 -13.37 -15.05
N PRO A 208 5.34 -13.76 -15.65
CA PRO A 208 6.53 -12.89 -15.72
C PRO A 208 6.32 -11.54 -16.41
N THR A 209 5.31 -11.43 -17.25
CA THR A 209 4.97 -10.19 -17.97
C THR A 209 4.04 -9.27 -17.20
N THR A 210 3.52 -9.72 -16.07
CA THR A 210 2.64 -8.92 -15.20
C THR A 210 3.43 -7.80 -14.53
N ARG A 211 2.83 -6.62 -14.50
CA ARG A 211 3.41 -5.42 -13.91
C ARG A 211 2.42 -4.73 -12.97
N THR A 212 2.94 -3.87 -12.12
CA THR A 212 2.16 -3.06 -11.17
C THR A 212 2.36 -1.58 -11.47
N ILE A 213 1.29 -0.81 -11.36
CA ILE A 213 1.31 0.64 -11.29
C ILE A 213 1.03 1.04 -9.85
N ALA A 214 1.94 1.77 -9.25
CA ALA A 214 1.68 2.37 -7.93
C ALA A 214 1.06 3.76 -8.11
N VAL A 215 0.18 4.13 -7.20
CA VAL A 215 -0.36 5.48 -7.13
C VAL A 215 0.00 6.06 -5.78
N ILE A 216 0.76 7.15 -5.74
CA ILE A 216 1.10 7.85 -4.50
C ILE A 216 0.41 9.20 -4.45
N GLY A 217 -0.23 9.48 -3.32
CA GLY A 217 -1.03 10.69 -3.15
C GLY A 217 -1.39 10.98 -1.70
N ASP A 218 -2.31 11.89 -1.56
CA ASP A 218 -2.93 12.31 -0.31
C ASP A 218 -4.32 11.68 -0.13
N SER A 219 -5.22 12.35 0.62
CA SER A 219 -6.59 11.87 0.90
C SER A 219 -7.43 11.65 -0.36
N ILE A 220 -7.20 12.38 -1.43
CA ILE A 220 -7.94 12.20 -2.70
C ILE A 220 -7.55 10.87 -3.35
N THR A 221 -6.28 10.47 -3.23
CA THR A 221 -5.81 9.17 -3.71
C THR A 221 -6.12 8.04 -2.74
N ASP A 222 -5.98 8.29 -1.45
CA ASP A 222 -6.35 7.37 -0.37
C ASP A 222 -7.84 7.00 -0.45
N GLY A 223 -8.66 7.95 -0.88
CA GLY A 223 -10.07 7.78 -1.17
C GLY A 223 -10.99 8.28 -0.08
N ALA A 224 -10.59 9.36 0.62
CA ALA A 224 -11.49 10.05 1.54
C ALA A 224 -12.81 10.37 0.83
N THR A 225 -13.93 10.17 1.54
CA THR A 225 -15.31 10.33 1.04
C THR A 225 -15.80 9.32 0.00
N ALA A 226 -14.95 8.42 -0.53
CA ALA A 226 -15.44 7.27 -1.29
C ALA A 226 -16.42 6.44 -0.43
N SER A 227 -17.45 5.86 -1.05
CA SER A 227 -18.46 5.06 -0.33
C SER A 227 -17.81 3.88 0.39
N LEU A 228 -18.16 3.71 1.66
CA LEU A 228 -17.62 2.63 2.50
C LEU A 228 -17.98 1.26 1.90
N ASP A 229 -17.02 0.34 1.90
CA ASP A 229 -17.13 -1.04 1.41
C ASP A 229 -17.47 -1.19 -0.09
N ASN A 230 -17.36 -0.11 -0.87
CA ASN A 230 -17.76 -0.09 -2.28
C ASN A 230 -16.59 -0.16 -3.27
N ASP A 231 -15.34 -0.12 -2.78
CA ASP A 231 -14.15 -0.09 -3.65
C ASP A 231 -14.27 1.00 -4.74
N SER A 232 -14.67 2.22 -4.35
CA SER A 232 -15.02 3.34 -5.24
C SER A 232 -14.02 4.50 -5.23
N ARG A 233 -12.77 4.25 -4.88
CA ARG A 233 -11.66 5.20 -5.02
C ARG A 233 -11.23 5.28 -6.49
N TRP A 234 -10.65 6.38 -6.92
CA TRP A 234 -10.18 6.46 -8.29
C TRP A 234 -9.12 5.39 -8.67
N PRO A 235 -8.19 4.97 -7.77
CA PRO A 235 -7.31 3.85 -8.07
C PRO A 235 -8.04 2.50 -8.19
N ASP A 236 -9.19 2.31 -7.51
CA ASP A 236 -10.01 1.10 -7.64
C ASP A 236 -10.70 1.02 -9.01
N PHE A 237 -11.23 2.15 -9.50
CA PHE A 237 -11.77 2.25 -10.86
C PHE A 237 -10.68 2.08 -11.91
N LEU A 238 -9.49 2.65 -11.69
CA LEU A 238 -8.34 2.45 -12.59
C LEU A 238 -7.91 0.98 -12.63
N ALA A 239 -7.90 0.30 -11.47
CA ALA A 239 -7.63 -1.13 -11.37
C ALA A 239 -8.62 -1.95 -12.21
N ALA A 240 -9.91 -1.62 -12.16
CA ALA A 240 -10.93 -2.29 -12.97
C ALA A 240 -10.68 -2.13 -14.49
N ARG A 241 -10.20 -0.95 -14.92
CA ARG A 241 -9.83 -0.68 -16.31
C ARG A 241 -8.57 -1.41 -16.76
N LEU A 242 -7.61 -1.62 -15.85
CA LEU A 242 -6.30 -2.22 -16.16
C LEU A 242 -6.24 -3.74 -15.95
N ALA A 243 -7.13 -4.30 -15.14
CA ALA A 243 -7.18 -5.75 -14.88
C ALA A 243 -7.29 -6.61 -16.17
N PRO A 244 -8.11 -6.26 -17.18
CA PRO A 244 -8.15 -6.99 -18.45
C PRO A 244 -6.82 -7.00 -19.22
N HIS A 245 -5.93 -6.07 -18.93
CA HIS A 245 -4.61 -5.95 -19.54
C HIS A 245 -3.50 -6.62 -18.71
N GLY A 246 -3.84 -7.31 -17.62
CA GLY A 246 -2.88 -7.98 -16.74
C GLY A 246 -1.96 -7.00 -15.99
N VAL A 247 -2.45 -5.79 -15.67
CA VAL A 247 -1.71 -4.77 -14.95
C VAL A 247 -2.36 -4.53 -13.59
N ALA A 248 -1.59 -4.69 -12.52
CA ALA A 248 -2.02 -4.41 -11.16
C ALA A 248 -1.97 -2.90 -10.87
N VAL A 249 -2.84 -2.44 -9.98
CA VAL A 249 -2.81 -1.09 -9.42
C VAL A 249 -2.76 -1.20 -7.91
N ILE A 250 -1.82 -0.49 -7.28
CA ILE A 250 -1.72 -0.38 -5.82
C ILE A 250 -1.87 1.07 -5.39
N ASN A 251 -2.55 1.27 -4.28
CA ASN A 251 -2.79 2.58 -3.70
C ASN A 251 -1.81 2.84 -2.54
N ALA A 252 -0.92 3.81 -2.73
CA ALA A 252 0.01 4.33 -1.73
C ALA A 252 -0.39 5.76 -1.28
N GLY A 253 -1.67 6.11 -1.38
CA GLY A 253 -2.25 7.31 -0.79
C GLY A 253 -2.18 7.27 0.74
N ILE A 254 -2.07 8.42 1.34
CA ILE A 254 -2.21 8.65 2.79
C ILE A 254 -2.98 9.95 2.99
N SER A 255 -4.11 9.88 3.67
CA SER A 255 -4.88 11.08 4.00
C SER A 255 -4.01 12.11 4.72
N GLY A 256 -4.09 13.38 4.30
CA GLY A 256 -3.24 14.43 4.85
C GLY A 256 -1.76 14.39 4.42
N ALA A 257 -1.36 13.49 3.52
CA ALA A 257 0.04 13.40 3.05
C ALA A 257 0.51 14.69 2.38
N ARG A 258 1.76 15.02 2.63
CA ARG A 258 2.47 16.13 2.03
C ARG A 258 3.71 15.64 1.27
N LEU A 259 4.11 16.42 0.29
CA LEU A 259 5.32 16.15 -0.48
C LEU A 259 6.58 16.38 0.35
N LEU A 260 6.62 17.54 1.07
CA LEU A 260 7.83 18.10 1.68
C LEU A 260 7.92 17.92 3.20
N SER A 261 6.82 17.61 3.87
CA SER A 261 6.78 17.62 5.34
C SER A 261 5.94 16.47 5.88
N ASP A 262 6.27 15.99 7.06
CA ASP A 262 5.46 15.02 7.79
C ASP A 262 4.13 15.64 8.26
N GLY A 263 3.14 14.79 8.49
CA GLY A 263 1.82 15.17 8.98
C GLY A 263 1.09 13.94 9.49
N MET A 264 -0.06 13.60 8.92
CA MET A 264 -0.77 12.35 9.24
C MET A 264 0.04 11.10 8.82
N GLY A 265 1.10 11.27 8.06
CA GLY A 265 2.09 10.27 7.70
C GLY A 265 3.43 10.92 7.41
N VAL A 266 4.43 10.09 7.12
CA VAL A 266 5.74 10.54 6.69
C VAL A 266 5.64 11.19 5.31
N ASN A 267 6.42 12.25 5.07
CA ASN A 267 6.43 12.95 3.78
C ASN A 267 6.74 12.03 2.61
N ALA A 268 6.21 12.39 1.44
CA ALA A 268 6.30 11.52 0.28
C ALA A 268 7.75 11.23 -0.14
N LEU A 269 8.65 12.20 -0.05
CA LEU A 269 10.07 12.02 -0.40
C LEU A 269 10.73 10.90 0.42
N ALA A 270 10.39 10.78 1.72
CA ALA A 270 10.98 9.79 2.60
C ALA A 270 10.32 8.41 2.50
N ARG A 271 9.02 8.34 2.14
CA ARG A 271 8.28 7.07 2.05
C ARG A 271 8.20 6.50 0.62
N PHE A 272 8.62 7.25 -0.39
CA PHE A 272 8.41 6.91 -1.80
C PHE A 272 8.98 5.56 -2.18
N ASP A 273 10.19 5.27 -1.74
CA ASP A 273 10.83 3.98 -1.99
C ASP A 273 10.02 2.83 -1.38
N ARG A 274 9.74 2.90 -0.09
CA ARG A 274 9.03 1.85 0.65
C ARG A 274 7.62 1.61 0.13
N ASP A 275 6.85 2.69 -0.11
CA ASP A 275 5.41 2.60 -0.36
C ASP A 275 5.07 2.41 -1.85
N ALA A 276 5.97 2.80 -2.74
CA ALA A 276 5.74 2.72 -4.19
C ALA A 276 6.86 1.96 -4.93
N LEU A 277 8.10 2.47 -4.93
CA LEU A 277 9.13 1.98 -5.86
C LEU A 277 9.61 0.56 -5.56
N ALA A 278 9.70 0.17 -4.29
CA ALA A 278 10.14 -1.16 -3.85
C ALA A 278 9.01 -2.21 -3.85
N GLN A 279 7.79 -1.82 -4.20
CA GLN A 279 6.68 -2.76 -4.26
C GLN A 279 6.86 -3.73 -5.46
N PRO A 280 6.64 -5.04 -5.24
CA PRO A 280 6.86 -6.04 -6.27
C PRO A 280 6.08 -5.77 -7.56
N GLY A 281 6.80 -5.76 -8.69
CA GLY A 281 6.23 -5.59 -10.03
C GLY A 281 6.03 -4.14 -10.48
N VAL A 282 6.37 -3.14 -9.66
CA VAL A 282 6.18 -1.72 -10.02
C VAL A 282 7.09 -1.32 -11.17
N GLN A 283 6.48 -0.75 -12.21
CA GLN A 283 7.15 -0.21 -13.39
C GLN A 283 6.77 1.24 -13.69
N SER A 284 5.67 1.73 -13.11
CA SER A 284 5.24 3.11 -13.23
C SER A 284 4.60 3.59 -11.92
N VAL A 285 4.74 4.88 -11.63
CA VAL A 285 4.09 5.52 -10.50
C VAL A 285 3.32 6.74 -10.98
N ILE A 286 2.06 6.88 -10.55
CA ILE A 286 1.28 8.11 -10.69
C ILE A 286 1.43 8.91 -9.40
N VAL A 287 1.79 10.18 -9.51
CA VAL A 287 2.01 11.10 -8.39
C VAL A 287 0.96 12.19 -8.40
N MET A 288 0.14 12.26 -7.34
CA MET A 288 -0.79 13.36 -7.08
C MET A 288 -0.64 13.82 -5.62
N LEU A 289 0.21 14.80 -5.39
CA LEU A 289 0.59 15.32 -4.07
C LEU A 289 0.79 16.83 -4.17
N GLY A 290 0.70 17.53 -3.04
CA GLY A 290 1.04 18.94 -2.96
C GLY A 290 -0.08 19.82 -2.42
N ILE A 291 -1.34 19.40 -2.50
CA ILE A 291 -2.47 20.21 -2.01
C ILE A 291 -2.35 20.48 -0.49
N ASN A 292 -1.90 19.50 0.29
CA ASN A 292 -1.69 19.67 1.73
C ASN A 292 -0.44 20.50 2.06
N ASP A 293 0.59 20.48 1.23
CA ASP A 293 1.74 21.39 1.38
C ASP A 293 1.30 22.84 1.21
N ILE A 294 0.39 23.10 0.27
CA ILE A 294 -0.17 24.40 -0.04
C ILE A 294 -1.16 24.86 1.03
N SER A 295 -2.01 23.96 1.50
CA SER A 295 -3.24 24.31 2.21
C SER A 295 -3.18 24.15 3.74
N TRP A 296 -2.35 23.25 4.29
CA TRP A 296 -2.20 23.12 5.75
C TRP A 296 -1.61 24.33 6.47
N PRO A 297 -0.61 25.05 5.90
CA PRO A 297 -0.07 26.23 6.56
C PRO A 297 -1.16 27.25 6.93
N GLY A 298 -1.18 27.62 8.22
CA GLY A 298 -2.16 28.53 8.80
C GLY A 298 -3.50 27.88 9.20
N THR A 299 -3.66 26.55 9.07
CA THR A 299 -4.81 25.78 9.59
C THR A 299 -4.50 25.18 10.96
N ALA A 300 -5.48 24.51 11.58
CA ALA A 300 -5.29 23.80 12.85
C ALA A 300 -4.20 22.71 12.77
N PHE A 301 -3.93 22.13 11.57
CA PHE A 301 -2.86 21.13 11.39
C PHE A 301 -1.45 21.72 11.38
N ALA A 302 -1.30 22.99 11.00
CA ALA A 302 0.02 23.61 10.86
C ALA A 302 -0.07 25.14 11.11
N PRO A 303 -0.49 25.58 12.30
CA PRO A 303 -0.89 26.96 12.57
C PRO A 303 0.26 27.96 12.40
N THR A 304 1.49 27.54 12.65
CA THR A 304 2.69 28.39 12.57
C THR A 304 3.56 28.11 11.33
N SER A 305 3.19 27.14 10.52
CA SER A 305 3.97 26.76 9.34
C SER A 305 3.81 27.79 8.22
N SER A 306 4.91 28.07 7.52
CA SER A 306 4.89 28.89 6.31
C SER A 306 4.51 28.03 5.09
N ARG A 307 3.74 28.63 4.18
CA ARG A 307 3.43 28.01 2.90
C ARG A 307 4.73 27.90 2.06
N PRO A 308 4.97 26.73 1.43
CA PRO A 308 6.14 26.58 0.56
C PRO A 308 6.04 27.49 -0.68
N ALA A 309 7.18 27.91 -1.19
CA ALA A 309 7.26 28.54 -2.50
C ALA A 309 7.11 27.47 -3.62
N LEU A 310 6.76 27.92 -4.83
CA LEU A 310 6.68 27.05 -6.01
C LEU A 310 7.97 26.25 -6.23
N ASP A 311 9.13 26.90 -6.13
CA ASP A 311 10.43 26.28 -6.35
C ASP A 311 10.70 25.10 -5.38
N ALA A 312 10.24 25.19 -4.14
CA ALA A 312 10.38 24.10 -3.19
C ALA A 312 9.53 22.88 -3.59
N LEU A 313 8.28 23.10 -4.03
CA LEU A 313 7.40 22.04 -4.51
C LEU A 313 7.95 21.39 -5.78
N THR A 314 8.37 22.18 -6.76
CA THR A 314 8.92 21.67 -8.01
C THR A 314 10.25 20.93 -7.80
N ALA A 315 11.08 21.39 -6.86
CA ALA A 315 12.28 20.66 -6.46
C ALA A 315 11.91 19.29 -5.82
N GLY A 316 10.90 19.25 -4.98
CA GLY A 316 10.39 18.00 -4.39
C GLY A 316 9.91 17.01 -5.46
N TYR A 317 9.12 17.45 -6.44
CA TYR A 317 8.70 16.59 -7.56
C TYR A 317 9.89 16.07 -8.36
N ARG A 318 10.89 16.92 -8.67
CA ARG A 318 12.11 16.48 -9.37
C ARG A 318 12.85 15.40 -8.58
N GLN A 319 12.88 15.50 -7.25
CA GLN A 319 13.49 14.45 -6.41
C GLN A 319 12.73 13.12 -6.47
N LEU A 320 11.38 13.12 -6.48
CA LEU A 320 10.61 11.90 -6.71
C LEU A 320 10.91 11.29 -8.09
N ILE A 321 10.97 12.13 -9.12
CA ILE A 321 11.26 11.69 -10.49
C ILE A 321 12.65 11.04 -10.56
N GLU A 322 13.68 11.68 -10.00
CA GLU A 322 15.03 11.13 -9.96
C GLU A 322 15.11 9.80 -9.19
N GLN A 323 14.45 9.72 -8.04
CA GLN A 323 14.39 8.46 -7.27
C GLN A 323 13.78 7.31 -8.08
N ALA A 324 12.69 7.60 -8.82
CA ALA A 324 12.02 6.60 -9.66
C ALA A 324 12.86 6.21 -10.88
N HIS A 325 13.41 7.20 -11.59
CA HIS A 325 14.25 6.96 -12.77
C HIS A 325 15.50 6.15 -12.44
N ASN A 326 16.11 6.36 -11.26
CA ASN A 326 17.25 5.57 -10.78
C ASN A 326 16.90 4.08 -10.57
N ARG A 327 15.59 3.74 -10.50
CA ARG A 327 15.08 2.37 -10.43
C ARG A 327 14.46 1.88 -11.74
N GLY A 328 14.54 2.69 -12.81
CA GLY A 328 13.91 2.37 -14.10
C GLY A 328 12.38 2.47 -14.06
N VAL A 329 11.81 3.16 -13.08
CA VAL A 329 10.37 3.34 -12.92
C VAL A 329 9.94 4.65 -13.55
N ARG A 330 8.89 4.62 -14.38
CA ARG A 330 8.30 5.81 -15.01
C ARG A 330 7.45 6.59 -14.00
N VAL A 331 7.43 7.92 -14.15
CA VAL A 331 6.65 8.80 -13.26
C VAL A 331 5.66 9.61 -14.07
N ILE A 332 4.38 9.44 -13.76
CA ILE A 332 3.27 10.17 -14.34
C ILE A 332 2.81 11.23 -13.33
N GLY A 333 2.88 12.50 -13.69
CA GLY A 333 2.40 13.60 -12.87
C GLY A 333 0.90 13.79 -13.04
N ALA A 334 0.17 13.96 -11.94
CA ALA A 334 -1.23 14.34 -11.99
C ALA A 334 -1.44 15.74 -11.40
N THR A 335 -2.27 16.55 -12.07
CA THR A 335 -2.60 17.91 -11.59
C THR A 335 -3.44 17.86 -10.33
N LEU A 336 -3.26 18.83 -9.45
CA LEU A 336 -4.03 19.01 -8.22
C LEU A 336 -5.43 19.50 -8.55
N THR A 337 -6.45 18.84 -8.00
CA THR A 337 -7.86 19.13 -8.23
C THR A 337 -8.28 20.51 -7.70
N PRO A 338 -9.36 21.13 -8.20
CA PRO A 338 -9.92 22.34 -7.66
C PRO A 338 -10.37 22.15 -6.20
N PHE A 339 -10.38 23.22 -5.39
CA PHE A 339 -10.71 23.09 -3.96
C PHE A 339 -11.33 24.37 -3.35
N GLU A 340 -11.90 25.28 -4.16
CA GLU A 340 -12.55 26.46 -3.63
C GLU A 340 -13.74 26.11 -2.73
N GLY A 341 -13.72 26.64 -1.52
CA GLY A 341 -14.72 26.37 -0.49
C GLY A 341 -14.42 25.13 0.36
N ALA A 342 -13.25 24.53 0.24
CA ALA A 342 -12.89 23.28 0.90
C ALA A 342 -13.10 23.28 2.41
N LEU A 343 -13.70 22.21 2.93
CA LEU A 343 -13.89 21.87 4.35
C LEU A 343 -14.65 22.93 5.15
N PRO A 344 -15.81 23.43 4.67
CA PRO A 344 -16.53 24.51 5.31
C PRO A 344 -17.06 24.10 6.71
N GLY A 345 -16.97 25.01 7.67
CA GLY A 345 -17.48 24.79 9.03
C GLY A 345 -16.70 23.77 9.86
N THR A 346 -15.48 23.43 9.44
CA THR A 346 -14.56 22.54 10.17
C THR A 346 -13.42 23.35 10.77
N PRO A 347 -12.61 22.80 11.70
CA PRO A 347 -11.37 23.45 12.16
C PRO A 347 -10.36 23.73 11.02
N LEU A 348 -10.65 23.30 9.81
CA LEU A 348 -9.85 23.50 8.61
C LEU A 348 -10.53 24.42 7.59
N ASP A 349 -11.52 25.22 7.97
CA ASP A 349 -12.29 26.09 7.08
C ASP A 349 -11.45 27.16 6.35
N ASN A 350 -10.22 27.42 6.82
CA ASN A 350 -9.23 28.24 6.14
C ASN A 350 -8.29 27.43 5.22
N TYR A 351 -8.63 26.19 4.92
CA TYR A 351 -7.89 25.31 4.01
C TYR A 351 -7.77 25.95 2.60
N TYR A 352 -8.87 26.49 2.09
CA TYR A 352 -8.88 27.32 0.89
C TYR A 352 -8.59 28.79 1.21
N GLN A 353 -7.79 29.42 0.39
CA GLN A 353 -7.59 30.87 0.31
C GLN A 353 -7.17 31.23 -1.12
N PRO A 354 -7.52 32.45 -1.64
CA PRO A 354 -7.13 32.85 -3.00
C PRO A 354 -5.63 32.74 -3.30
N ALA A 355 -4.78 33.04 -2.30
CA ALA A 355 -3.33 32.92 -2.45
C ALA A 355 -2.84 31.45 -2.47
N LYS A 356 -3.57 30.53 -1.87
CA LYS A 356 -3.30 29.08 -1.95
C LYS A 356 -3.72 28.53 -3.33
N GLU A 357 -4.87 28.98 -3.82
CA GLU A 357 -5.34 28.66 -5.17
C GLU A 357 -4.35 29.17 -6.24
N ALA A 358 -3.86 30.39 -6.12
CA ALA A 358 -2.86 30.90 -7.06
C ALA A 358 -1.60 30.02 -7.12
N LEU A 359 -1.14 29.49 -5.96
CA LEU A 359 -0.01 28.57 -5.94
C LEU A 359 -0.38 27.21 -6.54
N ARG A 360 -1.59 26.67 -6.27
CA ARG A 360 -2.07 25.43 -6.90
C ARG A 360 -2.05 25.55 -8.44
N GLN A 361 -2.53 26.68 -8.97
CA GLN A 361 -2.51 26.94 -10.41
C GLN A 361 -1.09 26.95 -10.97
N GLN A 362 -0.14 27.59 -10.27
CA GLN A 362 1.27 27.60 -10.67
C GLN A 362 1.89 26.19 -10.67
N VAL A 363 1.55 25.38 -9.66
CA VAL A 363 1.98 23.97 -9.59
C VAL A 363 1.40 23.17 -10.75
N ASN A 364 0.10 23.32 -11.05
CA ASN A 364 -0.55 22.63 -12.14
C ASN A 364 0.02 23.05 -13.50
N GLU A 365 0.32 24.33 -13.68
CA GLU A 365 0.98 24.83 -14.88
C GLU A 365 2.37 24.18 -15.08
N TRP A 366 3.13 24.09 -13.98
CA TRP A 366 4.43 23.41 -14.03
C TRP A 366 4.27 21.91 -14.32
N ILE A 367 3.30 21.21 -13.72
CA ILE A 367 3.05 19.80 -13.99
C ILE A 367 2.74 19.59 -15.47
N ARG A 368 1.88 20.44 -16.07
CA ARG A 368 1.47 20.34 -17.48
C ARG A 368 2.60 20.58 -18.46
N HIS A 369 3.47 21.57 -18.19
CA HIS A 369 4.32 22.15 -19.23
C HIS A 369 5.83 22.05 -18.98
N SER A 370 6.28 21.60 -17.81
CA SER A 370 7.71 21.50 -17.51
C SER A 370 8.45 20.41 -18.30
N GLY A 371 7.73 19.39 -18.79
CA GLY A 371 8.32 18.20 -19.39
C GLY A 371 9.13 17.34 -18.40
N ALA A 372 8.98 17.58 -17.09
CA ALA A 372 9.72 16.84 -16.07
C ALA A 372 9.19 15.42 -15.86
N PHE A 373 7.88 15.22 -15.93
CA PHE A 373 7.23 13.92 -15.83
C PHE A 373 7.28 13.16 -17.16
N ASP A 374 7.29 11.84 -17.12
CA ASP A 374 7.24 11.00 -18.32
C ASP A 374 5.88 11.09 -19.06
N ALA A 375 4.82 11.45 -18.33
CA ALA A 375 3.51 11.79 -18.85
C ALA A 375 2.72 12.59 -17.81
N VAL A 376 1.58 13.16 -18.22
CA VAL A 376 0.72 13.99 -17.36
C VAL A 376 -0.72 13.54 -17.46
N ILE A 377 -1.43 13.56 -16.32
CA ILE A 377 -2.88 13.36 -16.21
C ILE A 377 -3.48 14.66 -15.68
N ASP A 378 -4.46 15.21 -16.37
CA ASP A 378 -5.06 16.49 -15.97
C ASP A 378 -6.37 16.30 -15.21
N PHE A 379 -6.28 15.94 -13.94
CA PHE A 379 -7.44 15.81 -13.05
C PHE A 379 -8.09 17.16 -12.72
N ASP A 380 -7.34 18.25 -12.73
CA ASP A 380 -7.91 19.59 -12.59
C ASP A 380 -8.90 19.91 -13.73
N ALA A 381 -8.51 19.64 -14.96
CA ALA A 381 -9.40 19.84 -16.11
C ALA A 381 -10.61 18.90 -16.07
N ALA A 382 -10.44 17.67 -15.59
CA ALA A 382 -11.50 16.67 -15.54
C ALA A 382 -12.59 16.98 -14.52
N LEU A 383 -12.21 17.52 -13.35
CA LEU A 383 -13.13 17.69 -12.23
C LEU A 383 -13.64 19.13 -12.03
N ARG A 384 -13.04 20.13 -12.66
CA ARG A 384 -13.42 21.53 -12.42
C ARG A 384 -14.81 21.84 -12.96
N ASP A 385 -15.52 22.71 -12.27
CA ASP A 385 -16.73 23.33 -12.76
C ASP A 385 -16.40 24.26 -13.95
N PRO A 386 -17.02 24.09 -15.14
CA PRO A 386 -16.74 24.95 -16.30
C PRO A 386 -17.06 26.44 -16.07
N ALA A 387 -18.05 26.76 -15.23
CA ALA A 387 -18.42 28.12 -14.91
C ALA A 387 -17.56 28.74 -13.79
N HIS A 388 -17.02 27.90 -12.91
CA HIS A 388 -16.21 28.27 -11.75
C HIS A 388 -14.99 27.36 -11.63
N PRO A 389 -13.95 27.54 -12.45
CA PRO A 389 -12.83 26.58 -12.60
C PRO A 389 -11.99 26.33 -11.35
N THR A 390 -12.19 27.10 -10.29
CA THR A 390 -11.54 26.92 -8.98
C THR A 390 -12.30 25.94 -8.06
N ARG A 391 -13.51 25.50 -8.49
CA ARG A 391 -14.38 24.56 -7.78
C ARG A 391 -14.42 23.20 -8.46
N ILE A 392 -14.63 22.17 -7.64
CA ILE A 392 -15.05 20.86 -8.15
C ILE A 392 -16.46 21.00 -8.71
N GLY A 393 -16.72 20.40 -9.87
CA GLY A 393 -18.06 20.34 -10.46
C GLY A 393 -19.04 19.61 -9.53
N THR A 394 -20.24 20.12 -9.38
CA THR A 394 -21.24 19.65 -8.39
C THR A 394 -21.52 18.15 -8.46
N LEU A 395 -21.44 17.52 -9.65
CA LEU A 395 -21.64 16.08 -9.81
C LEU A 395 -20.46 15.24 -9.27
N PHE A 396 -19.31 15.85 -9.11
CA PHE A 396 -18.07 15.19 -8.71
C PHE A 396 -17.72 15.42 -7.25
N ASP A 397 -18.31 16.46 -6.64
CA ASP A 397 -18.04 16.89 -5.28
C ASP A 397 -18.73 15.98 -4.27
N SER A 398 -18.03 15.58 -3.22
CA SER A 398 -18.63 14.84 -2.10
C SER A 398 -19.51 15.70 -1.20
N GLY A 399 -19.45 17.04 -1.36
CA GLY A 399 -20.09 18.03 -0.53
C GLY A 399 -19.15 18.73 0.46
N ASP A 400 -17.88 18.32 0.53
CA ASP A 400 -16.86 18.98 1.34
C ASP A 400 -15.95 19.94 0.52
N HIS A 401 -16.17 20.03 -0.78
CA HIS A 401 -15.50 20.89 -1.76
C HIS A 401 -13.98 20.67 -1.89
N LEU A 402 -13.48 19.51 -1.45
CA LEU A 402 -12.09 19.09 -1.57
C LEU A 402 -11.97 17.69 -2.17
N HIS A 403 -12.78 16.76 -1.65
CA HIS A 403 -12.69 15.36 -2.03
C HIS A 403 -13.76 14.99 -3.06
N PRO A 404 -13.39 14.28 -4.12
CA PRO A 404 -14.36 13.76 -5.07
C PRO A 404 -15.26 12.69 -4.43
N GLY A 405 -16.57 12.72 -4.71
CA GLY A 405 -17.46 11.60 -4.46
C GLY A 405 -17.18 10.44 -5.42
N ASP A 406 -17.96 9.35 -5.34
CA ASP A 406 -17.77 8.15 -6.17
C ASP A 406 -17.75 8.45 -7.66
N GLU A 407 -18.63 9.34 -8.13
CA GLU A 407 -18.67 9.76 -9.55
C GLU A 407 -17.43 10.54 -9.95
N GLY A 408 -16.94 11.45 -9.09
CA GLY A 408 -15.69 12.17 -9.33
C GLY A 408 -14.50 11.21 -9.38
N ASN A 409 -14.43 10.25 -8.46
CA ASN A 409 -13.42 9.19 -8.48
C ASN A 409 -13.45 8.36 -9.77
N ARG A 410 -14.65 8.03 -10.26
CA ARG A 410 -14.84 7.31 -11.54
C ARG A 410 -14.31 8.12 -12.72
N VAL A 411 -14.66 9.41 -12.79
CA VAL A 411 -14.20 10.31 -13.86
C VAL A 411 -12.69 10.51 -13.81
N MET A 412 -12.08 10.63 -12.62
CA MET A 412 -10.61 10.66 -12.50
C MET A 412 -9.98 9.43 -13.14
N ALA A 413 -10.48 8.24 -12.81
CA ALA A 413 -9.95 7.01 -13.39
C ALA A 413 -10.14 6.98 -14.92
N GLU A 414 -11.27 7.45 -15.44
CA GLU A 414 -11.56 7.49 -16.90
C GLU A 414 -10.69 8.49 -17.66
N THR A 415 -10.26 9.57 -17.01
CA THR A 415 -9.34 10.55 -17.57
C THR A 415 -7.94 9.98 -17.83
N VAL A 416 -7.58 8.89 -17.16
CA VAL A 416 -6.30 8.23 -17.36
C VAL A 416 -6.25 7.57 -18.74
N ASP A 417 -5.33 8.01 -19.58
CA ASP A 417 -5.05 7.36 -20.86
C ASP A 417 -4.31 6.04 -20.63
N LEU A 418 -5.00 4.93 -20.92
CA LEU A 418 -4.43 3.59 -20.73
C LEU A 418 -3.25 3.32 -21.67
N GLU A 419 -3.21 3.91 -22.88
CA GLU A 419 -2.10 3.71 -23.81
C GLU A 419 -0.80 4.23 -23.20
N VAL A 420 -0.84 5.38 -22.50
CA VAL A 420 0.30 5.94 -21.76
C VAL A 420 0.82 4.97 -20.70
N LEU A 421 -0.09 4.29 -20.00
CA LEU A 421 0.27 3.33 -18.96
C LEU A 421 0.70 1.98 -19.52
N LEU A 422 0.13 1.55 -20.63
CA LEU A 422 0.39 0.25 -21.25
C LEU A 422 1.62 0.26 -22.17
N SER A 423 1.99 1.42 -22.74
CA SER A 423 3.22 1.56 -23.51
C SER A 423 4.41 1.29 -22.58
N GLY A 424 5.13 0.20 -22.84
CA GLY A 424 6.34 -0.14 -22.10
C GLY A 424 7.42 0.92 -22.23
N SER A 425 8.39 0.92 -21.32
CA SER A 425 9.59 1.77 -21.35
C SER A 425 10.50 1.41 -22.53
N GLY A 426 10.07 1.75 -23.73
CA GLY A 426 10.91 1.70 -24.92
C GLY A 426 11.83 2.91 -24.98
N ARG A 427 12.67 3.17 -23.99
CA ARG A 427 13.90 3.94 -24.20
C ARG A 427 14.93 3.00 -24.80
N THR A 428 14.88 2.79 -26.13
CA THR A 428 16.08 2.46 -26.87
C THR A 428 17.04 3.63 -26.71
N HIS A 429 18.10 3.44 -25.91
CA HIS A 429 19.30 4.24 -26.07
C HIS A 429 19.79 4.02 -27.50
N SER A 430 19.35 4.87 -28.43
CA SER A 430 20.10 5.13 -29.65
C SER A 430 21.38 5.84 -29.20
N GLN A 431 22.43 5.06 -28.99
CA GLN A 431 23.79 5.57 -29.03
C GLN A 431 24.00 6.09 -30.47
N GLU A 432 23.78 7.38 -30.66
CA GLU A 432 24.44 8.06 -31.75
C GLU A 432 25.91 8.27 -31.34
N ARG A 433 26.76 7.61 -32.09
CA ARG A 433 28.22 7.75 -32.08
C ARG A 433 28.63 9.06 -32.78
#